data_d2dea04a4121ed671fae9e28a9f641a0
#
_entry.id   d2dea04a4121ed671fae9e28a9f641a0
#
_cell.length_a   1.000
_cell.length_b   1.000
_cell.length_c   1.000
_cell.angle_alpha   90.00
_cell.angle_beta   90.00
_cell.angle_gamma   90.00
#
_symmetry.space_group_name_H-M   'P 1'
#
loop_
_entity.id
_entity.type
_entity.pdbx_description
1 polymer ?
#
loop_
_entity_poly.entity_id
_entity_poly.type
_entity_poly.pdbx_seq_one_letter_code
_entity_poly.pdbx_strand_id
1 'polypeptide(L)'
;MAPCAGLQSAEEYAKYTDAVHLLLKGNLGGLLINLRKQIKECVARLDFEQAHTLKGQVELLERYEARSTVVSTTVKELDSFALAQHQDRAVVNHLHVRNGAVMRSFNLEIQLGVEEDPSAVMAQAMLEICHRYEHQPVEIVCNIMPESLPFVRIPCRVPSDGDKRKLVDLSLKNAFFCLQELLRKPEERQFAS
;
A
#
# COMPACT_ATOMS: atom_id res chain seq x y z
N MET A 1 -8.81 -19.83 -17.98
CA MET A 1 -7.85 -20.90 -18.32
C MET A 1 -7.47 -21.57 -17.01
N ALA A 2 -7.66 -22.86 -16.86
CA ALA A 2 -7.41 -23.58 -15.61
C ALA A 2 -6.15 -24.45 -15.79
N PRO A 3 -5.11 -24.30 -14.95
CA PRO A 3 -3.88 -25.09 -15.04
C PRO A 3 -4.14 -26.60 -14.89
N CYS A 4 -5.25 -26.96 -14.24
CA CYS A 4 -5.66 -28.38 -14.07
C CYS A 4 -6.15 -29.06 -15.36
N ALA A 5 -6.35 -28.32 -16.44
CA ALA A 5 -6.84 -28.87 -17.72
C ALA A 5 -5.71 -29.29 -18.68
N GLY A 6 -4.44 -29.14 -18.30
CA GLY A 6 -3.28 -29.56 -19.12
C GLY A 6 -3.09 -28.77 -20.43
N LEU A 7 -3.77 -27.64 -20.59
CA LEU A 7 -3.77 -26.83 -21.81
C LEU A 7 -2.64 -25.79 -21.88
N GLN A 8 -1.79 -25.74 -20.85
CA GLN A 8 -0.66 -24.80 -20.77
C GLN A 8 0.66 -25.56 -20.57
N SER A 9 1.71 -25.13 -21.25
CA SER A 9 3.06 -25.66 -21.02
C SER A 9 3.61 -25.17 -19.66
N ALA A 10 4.54 -25.92 -19.07
CA ALA A 10 5.21 -25.53 -17.83
C ALA A 10 5.93 -24.18 -17.95
N GLU A 11 6.44 -23.85 -19.14
CA GLU A 11 7.12 -22.57 -19.42
C GLU A 11 6.14 -21.40 -19.48
N GLU A 12 4.95 -21.60 -20.04
CA GLU A 12 3.89 -20.59 -20.05
C GLU A 12 3.37 -20.34 -18.63
N TYR A 13 3.18 -21.39 -17.84
CA TYR A 13 2.76 -21.27 -16.45
C TYR A 13 3.81 -20.53 -15.60
N ALA A 14 5.10 -20.81 -15.79
CA ALA A 14 6.18 -20.10 -15.10
C ALA A 14 6.17 -18.59 -15.42
N LYS A 15 5.93 -18.19 -16.67
CA LYS A 15 5.81 -16.77 -17.05
C LYS A 15 4.66 -16.07 -16.35
N TYR A 16 3.51 -16.76 -16.19
CA TYR A 16 2.37 -16.20 -15.47
C TYR A 16 2.64 -16.07 -13.96
N THR A 17 3.29 -17.06 -13.35
CA THR A 17 3.67 -17.00 -11.92
C THR A 17 4.68 -15.88 -11.66
N ASP A 18 5.66 -15.69 -12.53
CA ASP A 18 6.63 -14.60 -12.43
C ASP A 18 5.95 -13.22 -12.56
N ALA A 19 5.01 -13.08 -13.49
CA ALA A 19 4.23 -11.85 -13.64
C ALA A 19 3.37 -11.57 -12.39
N VAL A 20 2.72 -12.58 -11.82
CA VAL A 20 1.97 -12.48 -10.58
C VAL A 20 2.89 -12.12 -9.40
N HIS A 21 4.08 -12.73 -9.31
CA HIS A 21 5.07 -12.39 -8.29
C HIS A 21 5.55 -10.94 -8.40
N LEU A 22 5.78 -10.43 -9.61
CA LEU A 22 6.15 -9.03 -9.83
C LEU A 22 5.01 -8.07 -9.42
N LEU A 23 3.75 -8.43 -9.74
CA LEU A 23 2.55 -7.70 -9.32
C LEU A 23 2.43 -7.65 -7.79
N LEU A 24 2.56 -8.80 -7.13
CA LEU A 24 2.48 -8.91 -5.66
C LEU A 24 3.62 -8.18 -4.95
N LYS A 25 4.80 -8.11 -5.58
CA LYS A 25 5.94 -7.32 -5.10
C LYS A 25 5.80 -5.82 -5.40
N GLY A 26 4.73 -5.39 -6.07
CA GLY A 26 4.51 -3.97 -6.43
C GLY A 26 5.46 -3.44 -7.51
N ASN A 27 6.14 -4.31 -8.26
CA ASN A 27 7.05 -3.91 -9.33
C ASN A 27 6.32 -3.83 -10.68
N LEU A 28 5.31 -2.97 -10.77
CA LEU A 28 4.54 -2.73 -12.00
C LEU A 28 5.42 -2.19 -13.13
N GLY A 29 6.35 -1.29 -12.82
CA GLY A 29 7.28 -0.74 -13.81
C GLY A 29 8.13 -1.81 -14.49
N GLY A 30 8.70 -2.75 -13.74
CA GLY A 30 9.45 -3.87 -14.28
C GLY A 30 8.61 -4.79 -15.15
N LEU A 31 7.35 -5.03 -14.76
CA LEU A 31 6.42 -5.84 -15.54
C LEU A 31 6.05 -5.14 -16.85
N LEU A 32 5.75 -3.85 -16.84
CA LEU A 32 5.45 -3.06 -18.04
C LEU A 32 6.62 -3.03 -19.02
N ILE A 33 7.86 -2.87 -18.54
CA ILE A 33 9.07 -2.91 -19.38
C ILE A 33 9.19 -4.27 -20.07
N ASN A 34 8.99 -5.37 -19.32
CA ASN A 34 9.06 -6.71 -19.86
C ASN A 34 7.99 -6.98 -20.92
N LEU A 35 6.73 -6.62 -20.64
CA LEU A 35 5.63 -6.78 -21.60
C LEU A 35 5.85 -5.96 -22.89
N ARG A 36 6.33 -4.72 -22.78
CA ARG A 36 6.67 -3.90 -23.94
C ARG A 36 7.82 -4.49 -24.76
N LYS A 37 8.79 -5.14 -24.12
CA LYS A 37 9.87 -5.88 -24.82
C LYS A 37 9.29 -7.08 -25.59
N GLN A 38 8.43 -7.87 -24.96
CA GLN A 38 7.76 -9.01 -25.60
C GLN A 38 6.90 -8.57 -26.81
N ILE A 39 6.19 -7.45 -26.71
CA ILE A 39 5.43 -6.88 -27.83
C ILE A 39 6.37 -6.62 -29.03
N LYS A 40 7.52 -5.98 -28.80
CA LYS A 40 8.51 -5.71 -29.86
C LYS A 40 9.02 -7.01 -30.51
N GLU A 41 9.27 -8.03 -29.72
CA GLU A 41 9.70 -9.36 -30.20
C GLU A 41 8.62 -10.05 -31.02
N CYS A 42 7.35 -9.96 -30.61
CA CYS A 42 6.21 -10.48 -31.37
C CYS A 42 6.04 -9.76 -32.71
N VAL A 43 6.12 -8.44 -32.71
CA VAL A 43 6.05 -7.63 -33.96
C VAL A 43 7.19 -8.00 -34.91
N ALA A 44 8.41 -8.17 -34.42
CA ALA A 44 9.56 -8.58 -35.24
C ALA A 44 9.36 -9.97 -35.88
N ARG A 45 8.58 -10.84 -35.26
CA ARG A 45 8.22 -12.16 -35.77
C ARG A 45 6.92 -12.19 -36.57
N LEU A 46 6.28 -11.00 -36.78
CA LEU A 46 4.99 -10.83 -37.44
C LEU A 46 3.81 -11.53 -36.72
N ASP A 47 3.99 -11.84 -35.42
CA ASP A 47 2.95 -12.41 -34.57
C ASP A 47 2.07 -11.30 -33.98
N PHE A 48 1.18 -10.77 -34.82
CA PHE A 48 0.34 -9.63 -34.45
C PHE A 48 -0.77 -10.00 -33.46
N GLU A 49 -1.22 -11.24 -33.44
CA GLU A 49 -2.26 -11.72 -32.53
C GLU A 49 -1.74 -11.72 -31.08
N GLN A 50 -0.54 -12.27 -30.87
CA GLN A 50 0.10 -12.27 -29.57
C GLN A 50 0.50 -10.85 -29.14
N ALA A 51 1.01 -10.03 -30.06
CA ALA A 51 1.31 -8.62 -29.79
C ALA A 51 0.08 -7.83 -29.34
N HIS A 52 -1.10 -8.07 -29.97
CA HIS A 52 -2.36 -7.45 -29.59
C HIS A 52 -2.81 -7.86 -28.17
N THR A 53 -2.72 -9.13 -27.85
CA THR A 53 -3.05 -9.66 -26.51
C THR A 53 -2.17 -9.03 -25.43
N LEU A 54 -0.85 -8.98 -25.65
CA LEU A 54 0.10 -8.34 -24.73
C LEU A 54 -0.16 -6.83 -24.59
N LYS A 55 -0.55 -6.14 -25.66
CA LYS A 55 -0.92 -4.74 -25.62
C LYS A 55 -2.15 -4.51 -24.73
N GLY A 56 -3.16 -5.36 -24.79
CA GLY A 56 -4.32 -5.31 -23.89
C GLY A 56 -3.94 -5.47 -22.42
N GLN A 57 -2.94 -6.34 -22.12
CA GLN A 57 -2.41 -6.49 -20.76
C GLN A 57 -1.68 -5.21 -20.29
N VAL A 58 -0.87 -4.59 -21.16
CA VAL A 58 -0.20 -3.32 -20.86
C VAL A 58 -1.23 -2.23 -20.55
N GLU A 59 -2.25 -2.06 -21.37
CA GLU A 59 -3.31 -1.06 -21.17
C GLU A 59 -4.10 -1.28 -19.87
N LEU A 60 -4.31 -2.55 -19.47
CA LEU A 60 -4.95 -2.89 -18.19
C LEU A 60 -4.07 -2.49 -17.01
N LEU A 61 -2.76 -2.80 -17.08
CA LEU A 61 -1.79 -2.47 -16.03
C LEU A 61 -1.56 -0.95 -15.90
N GLU A 62 -1.50 -0.24 -17.02
CA GLU A 62 -1.40 1.23 -17.04
C GLU A 62 -2.64 1.89 -16.41
N ARG A 63 -3.84 1.36 -16.67
CA ARG A 63 -5.07 1.81 -16.00
C ARG A 63 -5.07 1.51 -14.51
N TYR A 64 -4.49 0.38 -14.10
CA TYR A 64 -4.32 0.05 -12.67
C TYR A 64 -3.31 0.99 -12.01
N GLU A 65 -2.17 1.27 -12.67
CA GLU A 65 -1.16 2.21 -12.20
C GLU A 65 -1.70 3.64 -12.09
N ALA A 66 -2.51 4.08 -13.05
CA ALA A 66 -3.15 5.40 -13.02
C ALA A 66 -4.21 5.55 -11.90
N ARG A 67 -4.82 4.45 -11.45
CA ARG A 67 -5.70 4.42 -10.28
C ARG A 67 -4.94 4.28 -8.96
N SER A 68 -3.75 3.72 -9.00
CA SER A 68 -2.80 3.69 -7.89
C SER A 68 -2.29 5.12 -7.70
N THR A 69 -2.56 5.74 -6.56
CA THR A 69 -2.10 7.10 -6.28
C THR A 69 -0.57 7.11 -6.29
N VAL A 70 0.03 7.49 -7.42
CA VAL A 70 1.46 7.75 -7.51
C VAL A 70 1.74 9.00 -6.69
N VAL A 71 2.34 8.82 -5.54
CA VAL A 71 2.58 9.92 -4.58
C VAL A 71 4.00 10.46 -4.74
N SER A 72 4.93 9.66 -5.27
CA SER A 72 6.32 10.05 -5.42
C SER A 72 7.06 9.18 -6.43
N THR A 73 7.94 9.80 -7.21
CA THR A 73 8.88 9.09 -8.10
C THR A 73 10.20 8.75 -7.41
N THR A 74 10.46 9.33 -6.23
CA THR A 74 11.73 9.22 -5.50
C THR A 74 11.69 8.19 -4.37
N VAL A 75 10.51 7.87 -3.86
CA VAL A 75 10.32 6.93 -2.75
C VAL A 75 10.31 5.50 -3.28
N LYS A 76 11.29 4.69 -2.90
CA LYS A 76 11.36 3.27 -3.29
C LYS A 76 10.45 2.40 -2.44
N GLU A 77 10.62 2.45 -1.13
CA GLU A 77 9.81 1.69 -0.17
C GLU A 77 9.79 2.43 1.17
N LEU A 78 8.60 2.68 1.69
CA LEU A 78 8.40 3.26 3.01
C LEU A 78 6.99 3.01 3.53
N ASP A 79 6.85 3.12 4.84
CA ASP A 79 5.58 3.07 5.55
C ASP A 79 5.27 4.44 6.18
N SER A 80 4.09 4.97 5.87
CA SER A 80 3.60 6.21 6.44
C SER A 80 2.53 5.92 7.47
N PHE A 81 2.68 6.47 8.67
CA PHE A 81 1.70 6.38 9.74
C PHE A 81 1.23 7.76 10.16
N ALA A 82 -0.07 7.94 10.30
CA ALA A 82 -0.60 9.19 10.81
C ALA A 82 -1.75 8.93 11.78
N LEU A 83 -1.67 9.58 12.94
CA LEU A 83 -2.66 9.56 14.00
C LEU A 83 -3.54 10.81 13.92
N ALA A 84 -4.84 10.59 13.91
CA ALA A 84 -5.88 11.60 14.19
C ALA A 84 -6.67 11.18 15.41
N GLN A 85 -6.95 12.11 16.33
CA GLN A 85 -7.72 11.82 17.54
C GLN A 85 -8.73 12.92 17.84
N HIS A 86 -9.82 12.52 18.46
CA HIS A 86 -10.85 13.42 18.98
C HIS A 86 -11.54 12.77 20.18
N GLN A 87 -11.50 13.46 21.33
CA GLN A 87 -12.01 12.93 22.60
C GLN A 87 -11.42 11.56 22.94
N ASP A 88 -12.27 10.55 23.08
CA ASP A 88 -11.95 9.18 23.42
C ASP A 88 -11.73 8.27 22.19
N ARG A 89 -11.63 8.84 21.00
CA ARG A 89 -11.45 8.12 19.73
C ARG A 89 -10.19 8.53 19.00
N ALA A 90 -9.48 7.55 18.47
CA ALA A 90 -8.37 7.79 17.59
C ALA A 90 -8.42 6.86 16.37
N VAL A 91 -7.81 7.31 15.29
CA VAL A 91 -7.57 6.50 14.08
C VAL A 91 -6.13 6.66 13.69
N VAL A 92 -5.45 5.55 13.47
CA VAL A 92 -4.13 5.53 12.83
C VAL A 92 -4.31 5.00 11.42
N ASN A 93 -3.99 5.83 10.42
CA ASN A 93 -3.89 5.38 9.04
C ASN A 93 -2.47 4.95 8.73
N HIS A 94 -2.35 3.80 8.10
CA HIS A 94 -1.10 3.25 7.55
C HIS A 94 -1.17 3.22 6.04
N LEU A 95 -0.15 3.78 5.39
CA LEU A 95 0.09 3.65 3.96
C LEU A 95 1.41 2.91 3.73
N HIS A 96 1.33 1.76 3.08
CA HIS A 96 2.53 1.09 2.56
C HIS A 96 2.78 1.54 1.14
N VAL A 97 3.95 2.12 0.90
CA VAL A 97 4.38 2.66 -0.40
C VAL A 97 5.53 1.85 -0.94
N ARG A 98 5.42 1.42 -2.19
CA ARG A 98 6.51 0.75 -2.90
C ARG A 98 6.59 1.28 -4.33
N ASN A 99 7.82 1.61 -4.77
CA ASN A 99 8.09 2.20 -6.08
C ASN A 99 7.23 3.46 -6.37
N GLY A 100 7.02 4.29 -5.33
CA GLY A 100 6.25 5.53 -5.44
C GLY A 100 4.73 5.37 -5.48
N ALA A 101 4.20 4.15 -5.44
CA ALA A 101 2.77 3.86 -5.44
C ALA A 101 2.30 3.37 -4.07
N VAL A 102 1.11 3.81 -3.66
CA VAL A 102 0.45 3.28 -2.45
C VAL A 102 -0.06 1.87 -2.75
N MET A 103 0.57 0.87 -2.14
CA MET A 103 0.21 -0.54 -2.29
C MET A 103 -0.88 -0.98 -1.33
N ARG A 104 -0.94 -0.36 -0.15
CA ARG A 104 -1.91 -0.66 0.90
C ARG A 104 -2.25 0.60 1.67
N SER A 105 -3.52 0.75 1.98
CA SER A 105 -4.02 1.73 2.94
C SER A 105 -4.87 0.99 3.98
N PHE A 106 -4.62 1.24 5.25
CA PHE A 106 -5.35 0.62 6.36
C PHE A 106 -5.61 1.63 7.47
N ASN A 107 -6.80 1.60 8.06
CA ASN A 107 -7.16 2.39 9.22
C ASN A 107 -7.32 1.47 10.43
N LEU A 108 -6.61 1.78 11.50
CA LEU A 108 -6.78 1.19 12.82
C LEU A 108 -7.60 2.14 13.68
N GLU A 109 -8.79 1.72 14.10
CA GLU A 109 -9.66 2.44 15.01
C GLU A 109 -9.29 2.08 16.44
N ILE A 110 -9.11 3.08 17.29
CA ILE A 110 -8.66 2.92 18.68
C ILE A 110 -9.63 3.68 19.60
N GLN A 111 -10.09 2.99 20.64
CA GLN A 111 -10.76 3.61 21.77
C GLN A 111 -9.69 4.06 22.76
N LEU A 112 -9.58 5.36 23.01
CA LEU A 112 -8.61 5.90 23.95
C LEU A 112 -9.10 5.77 25.40
N GLY A 113 -8.17 5.51 26.29
CA GLY A 113 -8.36 5.66 27.72
C GLY A 113 -8.27 7.13 28.17
N VAL A 114 -8.30 7.33 29.49
CA VAL A 114 -8.15 8.66 30.08
C VAL A 114 -6.67 9.05 30.00
N GLU A 115 -6.37 10.19 29.34
CA GLU A 115 -5.02 10.78 29.25
C GLU A 115 -3.95 9.90 28.57
N GLU A 116 -4.32 9.16 27.52
CA GLU A 116 -3.31 8.42 26.74
C GLU A 116 -2.44 9.37 25.89
N ASP A 117 -1.12 9.19 26.00
CA ASP A 117 -0.15 9.97 25.23
C ASP A 117 -0.21 9.57 23.74
N PRO A 118 -0.39 10.52 22.80
CA PRO A 118 -0.40 10.23 21.36
C PRO A 118 0.84 9.49 20.85
N SER A 119 2.01 9.69 21.48
CA SER A 119 3.25 8.99 21.10
C SER A 119 3.24 7.51 21.49
N ALA A 120 2.62 7.16 22.61
CA ALA A 120 2.40 5.79 23.06
C ALA A 120 1.37 5.08 22.16
N VAL A 121 0.25 5.75 21.86
CA VAL A 121 -0.79 5.26 20.93
C VAL A 121 -0.18 4.97 19.56
N MET A 122 0.66 5.87 19.03
CA MET A 122 1.34 5.65 17.76
C MET A 122 2.25 4.43 17.79
N ALA A 123 3.05 4.25 18.86
CA ALA A 123 3.95 3.10 18.99
C ALA A 123 3.19 1.77 19.01
N GLN A 124 2.09 1.70 19.78
CA GLN A 124 1.24 0.52 19.85
C GLN A 124 0.55 0.22 18.52
N ALA A 125 0.02 1.24 17.85
CA ALA A 125 -0.63 1.10 16.56
C ALA A 125 0.34 0.58 15.48
N MET A 126 1.57 1.10 15.43
CA MET A 126 2.61 0.61 14.52
C MET A 126 2.89 -0.88 14.74
N LEU A 127 3.03 -1.30 16.00
CA LEU A 127 3.28 -2.70 16.33
C LEU A 127 2.12 -3.59 15.89
N GLU A 128 0.89 -3.21 16.21
CA GLU A 128 -0.32 -3.98 15.85
C GLU A 128 -0.47 -4.12 14.33
N ILE A 129 -0.33 -3.01 13.59
CA ILE A 129 -0.48 -3.02 12.13
C ILE A 129 0.59 -3.89 11.48
N CYS A 130 1.85 -3.75 11.87
CA CYS A 130 2.94 -4.54 11.31
C CYS A 130 2.82 -6.03 11.65
N HIS A 131 2.38 -6.36 12.87
CA HIS A 131 2.12 -7.75 13.26
C HIS A 131 0.95 -8.35 12.46
N ARG A 132 -0.14 -7.60 12.29
CA ARG A 132 -1.33 -8.04 11.54
C ARG A 132 -1.01 -8.43 10.09
N TYR A 133 -0.06 -7.74 9.48
CA TYR A 133 0.32 -7.95 8.07
C TYR A 133 1.63 -8.72 7.90
N GLU A 134 2.22 -9.22 8.99
CA GLU A 134 3.54 -9.86 8.99
C GLU A 134 4.58 -9.05 8.21
N HIS A 135 4.51 -7.71 8.36
CA HIS A 135 5.28 -6.76 7.58
C HIS A 135 6.38 -6.13 8.43
N GLN A 136 7.60 -6.09 7.86
CA GLN A 136 8.72 -5.34 8.44
C GLN A 136 8.97 -4.07 7.60
N PRO A 137 8.75 -2.88 8.17
CA PRO A 137 9.05 -1.62 7.49
C PRO A 137 10.53 -1.50 7.14
N VAL A 138 10.84 -0.84 6.03
CA VAL A 138 12.23 -0.48 5.65
C VAL A 138 12.57 0.94 6.13
N GLU A 139 11.62 1.85 6.00
CA GLU A 139 11.67 3.22 6.49
C GLU A 139 10.27 3.63 6.96
N ILE A 140 10.19 4.37 8.06
CA ILE A 140 8.93 4.87 8.61
C ILE A 140 8.92 6.39 8.58
N VAL A 141 7.79 6.97 8.14
CA VAL A 141 7.48 8.38 8.31
C VAL A 141 6.15 8.53 9.05
N CYS A 142 6.05 9.52 9.93
CA CYS A 142 4.87 9.72 10.77
C CYS A 142 4.59 11.20 11.05
N ASN A 143 3.37 11.51 11.50
CA ASN A 143 3.03 12.87 11.96
C ASN A 143 3.37 13.11 13.43
N ILE A 144 3.43 12.05 14.23
CA ILE A 144 3.79 12.08 15.66
C ILE A 144 4.86 11.02 15.86
N MET A 145 6.00 11.41 16.47
CA MET A 145 7.07 10.45 16.77
C MET A 145 6.58 9.49 17.86
N PRO A 146 6.69 8.17 17.68
CA PRO A 146 6.35 7.21 18.72
C PRO A 146 7.31 7.33 19.92
N GLU A 147 6.82 7.12 21.14
CA GLU A 147 7.64 7.16 22.36
C GLU A 147 8.75 6.09 22.36
N SER A 148 8.46 4.94 21.77
CA SER A 148 9.40 3.85 21.56
C SER A 148 9.21 3.28 20.15
N LEU A 149 10.32 3.02 19.45
CA LEU A 149 10.25 2.35 18.16
C LEU A 149 10.13 0.84 18.38
N PRO A 150 9.03 0.20 17.95
CA PRO A 150 8.88 -1.25 18.11
C PRO A 150 9.83 -2.04 17.20
N PHE A 151 10.60 -1.35 16.36
CA PHE A 151 11.49 -1.97 15.38
C PHE A 151 12.94 -1.51 15.59
N VAL A 152 13.84 -2.49 15.78
CA VAL A 152 15.27 -2.21 15.94
C VAL A 152 15.87 -1.83 14.58
N ARG A 153 16.61 -0.69 14.55
CA ARG A 153 17.36 -0.19 13.39
C ARG A 153 16.55 0.29 12.19
N ILE A 154 15.24 0.47 12.31
CA ILE A 154 14.43 1.06 11.24
C ILE A 154 14.41 2.58 11.41
N PRO A 155 14.80 3.36 10.37
CA PRO A 155 14.75 4.81 10.47
C PRO A 155 13.28 5.28 10.53
N CYS A 156 12.96 6.04 11.58
CA CYS A 156 11.67 6.69 11.76
C CYS A 156 11.85 8.19 11.86
N ARG A 157 11.02 8.96 11.18
CA ARG A 157 11.11 10.42 11.18
C ARG A 157 9.78 11.11 10.95
N VAL A 158 9.66 12.34 11.44
CA VAL A 158 8.58 13.28 11.09
C VAL A 158 9.11 14.22 10.01
N PRO A 159 8.70 14.04 8.75
CA PRO A 159 9.21 14.86 7.66
C PRO A 159 8.62 16.29 7.70
N SER A 160 9.46 17.29 7.42
CA SER A 160 9.05 18.70 7.34
C SER A 160 8.54 19.09 5.96
N ASP A 161 9.08 18.47 4.90
CA ASP A 161 8.82 18.83 3.50
C ASP A 161 8.98 17.64 2.54
N GLY A 162 8.80 17.92 1.25
CA GLY A 162 9.00 16.96 0.16
C GLY A 162 7.92 15.89 0.04
N ASP A 163 8.23 14.83 -0.72
CA ASP A 163 7.27 13.77 -1.02
C ASP A 163 6.91 12.93 0.21
N LYS A 164 7.84 12.77 1.14
CA LYS A 164 7.58 12.07 2.41
C LYS A 164 6.56 12.83 3.27
N ARG A 165 6.62 14.15 3.27
CA ARG A 165 5.62 14.98 3.96
C ARG A 165 4.25 14.84 3.31
N LYS A 166 4.17 14.89 1.97
CA LYS A 166 2.90 14.67 1.25
C LYS A 166 2.26 13.32 1.58
N LEU A 167 3.09 12.27 1.76
CA LEU A 167 2.60 10.94 2.17
C LEU A 167 2.01 10.95 3.58
N VAL A 168 2.67 11.61 4.52
CA VAL A 168 2.15 11.78 5.88
C VAL A 168 0.86 12.60 5.87
N ASP A 169 0.79 13.66 5.07
CA ASP A 169 -0.43 14.48 4.94
C ASP A 169 -1.59 13.69 4.31
N LEU A 170 -1.29 12.81 3.33
CA LEU A 170 -2.29 11.91 2.76
C LEU A 170 -2.80 10.90 3.81
N SER A 171 -1.87 10.27 4.54
CA SER A 171 -2.20 9.37 5.64
C SER A 171 -3.04 10.07 6.70
N LEU A 172 -2.70 11.30 7.07
CA LEU A 172 -3.44 12.09 8.04
C LEU A 172 -4.85 12.45 7.56
N LYS A 173 -5.01 12.82 6.30
CA LYS A 173 -6.34 13.05 5.69
C LYS A 173 -7.22 11.79 5.75
N ASN A 174 -6.65 10.62 5.45
CA ASN A 174 -7.38 9.36 5.54
C ASN A 174 -7.79 9.04 6.98
N ALA A 175 -6.89 9.26 7.95
CA ALA A 175 -7.20 9.09 9.36
C ALA A 175 -8.34 10.03 9.82
N PHE A 176 -8.28 11.32 9.47
CA PHE A 176 -9.34 12.28 9.80
C PHE A 176 -10.67 11.92 9.14
N PHE A 177 -10.66 11.51 7.89
CA PHE A 177 -11.89 11.09 7.21
C PHE A 177 -12.56 9.91 7.93
N CYS A 178 -11.77 8.88 8.25
CA CYS A 178 -12.26 7.73 8.99
C CYS A 178 -12.78 8.11 10.39
N LEU A 179 -12.04 8.98 11.11
CA LEU A 179 -12.45 9.47 12.42
C LEU A 179 -13.78 10.24 12.35
N GLN A 180 -13.98 11.09 11.34
CA GLN A 180 -15.25 11.80 11.14
C GLN A 180 -16.41 10.84 10.88
N GLU A 181 -16.19 9.78 10.10
CA GLU A 181 -17.20 8.75 9.87
C GLU A 181 -17.55 7.99 11.15
N LEU A 182 -16.57 7.71 12.01
CA LEU A 182 -16.79 7.10 13.33
C LEU A 182 -17.61 7.99 14.26
N LEU A 183 -17.35 9.29 14.25
CA LEU A 183 -18.07 10.25 15.09
C LEU A 183 -19.50 10.51 14.60
N ARG A 184 -19.78 10.31 13.32
CA ARG A 184 -21.14 10.44 12.75
C ARG A 184 -22.03 9.22 13.05
N LYS A 185 -21.47 8.06 13.43
CA LYS A 185 -22.19 6.80 13.71
C LYS A 185 -22.15 6.41 15.19
N PRO A 186 -22.56 7.26 16.14
CA PRO A 186 -22.43 6.92 17.55
C PRO A 186 -23.53 5.97 18.08
N GLU A 187 -24.63 5.72 17.38
CA GLU A 187 -25.83 5.14 18.00
C GLU A 187 -26.29 3.77 17.49
N GLU A 188 -25.82 3.27 16.33
CA GLU A 188 -26.39 2.02 15.77
C GLU A 188 -25.81 0.72 16.35
N ARG A 189 -24.73 0.76 17.14
CA ARG A 189 -24.07 -0.45 17.66
C ARG A 189 -24.47 -0.86 19.08
N GLN A 190 -25.31 -0.07 19.79
CA GLN A 190 -25.75 -0.40 21.17
C GLN A 190 -27.04 -1.23 21.24
N PHE A 191 -27.71 -1.53 20.13
CA PHE A 191 -28.97 -2.29 20.11
C PHE A 191 -28.90 -3.67 19.47
N ALA A 192 -27.71 -4.26 19.33
CA ALA A 192 -27.55 -5.64 18.91
C ALA A 192 -26.85 -6.44 20.05
N SER A 193 -27.59 -6.71 21.11
CA SER A 193 -27.28 -7.72 22.13
C SER A 193 -28.47 -8.64 22.28
#